data_1ee64ae8e8bf6ebd42123a9619bce10b
#
_entry.id   1ee64ae8e8bf6ebd42123a9619bce10b
#
_cell.length_a   1.000
_cell.length_b   1.000
_cell.length_c   1.000
_cell.angle_alpha   90.00
_cell.angle_beta   90.00
_cell.angle_gamma   90.00
#
_symmetry.space_group_name_H-M   'P 1'
#
loop_
_entity.id
_entity.type
_entity.pdbx_description
1 polymer ?
#
loop_
_entity_poly.entity_id
_entity_poly.type
_entity_poly.pdbx_seq_one_letter_code
_entity_poly.pdbx_strand_id
1 'polypeptide(L)'
;MRRFYGGEVDGNSRQLARFIFNSTKKYMPDLNPDLVYRLDRFGRGGHHRPFNDLGYAGVRIMETNENYNRQHQDIRIENNVKYGDVIDGVDFEYVKKLTSVNAINLALLASSPPPPQNLKIGGIVEPSVKFKWDLNLENDIIGYKIYWRKTSSANWEFSKSIGIVNEYTLENIIIDNYLFSIVSVNKNGFESVYEFPSDTFR
;
A
#
# COMPACT_ATOMS: atom_id res chain seq x y z
N MET A 1 10.45 17.28 -4.66
CA MET A 1 9.09 16.88 -4.32
C MET A 1 9.02 15.76 -3.27
N ARG A 2 9.77 14.65 -3.38
CA ARG A 2 9.74 13.53 -2.40
C ARG A 2 9.87 13.94 -0.94
N ARG A 3 10.70 14.93 -0.62
CA ARG A 3 10.92 15.39 0.77
C ARG A 3 9.78 16.22 1.35
N PHE A 4 8.98 16.87 0.52
CA PHE A 4 7.90 17.75 0.98
C PHE A 4 6.60 17.03 1.31
N TYR A 5 6.33 15.90 0.64
CA TYR A 5 5.05 15.20 0.71
C TYR A 5 5.17 13.76 1.20
N GLY A 6 6.16 13.48 2.03
CA GLY A 6 6.37 12.12 2.53
C GLY A 6 6.99 11.14 1.52
N GLY A 7 7.23 11.58 0.31
CA GLY A 7 7.98 10.96 -0.79
C GLY A 7 8.07 9.45 -0.80
N GLU A 8 9.14 8.90 -0.28
CA GLU A 8 9.37 7.44 -0.28
C GLU A 8 8.41 6.66 0.61
N VAL A 9 7.91 7.28 1.68
CA VAL A 9 6.94 6.66 2.61
C VAL A 9 5.54 6.64 2.01
N ASP A 10 5.20 7.59 1.14
CA ASP A 10 3.87 7.76 0.56
C ASP A 10 3.83 7.68 -0.97
N GLY A 11 4.88 7.19 -1.61
CA GLY A 11 4.87 6.87 -3.04
C GLY A 11 3.89 5.74 -3.39
N ASN A 12 3.52 5.63 -4.67
CA ASN A 12 2.51 4.69 -5.17
C ASN A 12 2.74 3.24 -4.73
N SER A 13 3.99 2.76 -4.73
CA SER A 13 4.33 1.42 -4.24
C SER A 13 4.08 1.26 -2.75
N ARG A 14 4.27 2.32 -1.95
CA ARG A 14 3.98 2.29 -0.51
C ARG A 14 2.48 2.27 -0.23
N GLN A 15 1.70 2.98 -1.04
CA GLN A 15 0.25 2.94 -0.95
C GLN A 15 -0.29 1.55 -1.33
N LEU A 16 0.23 0.94 -2.40
CA LEU A 16 -0.08 -0.44 -2.77
C LEU A 16 0.30 -1.42 -1.65
N ALA A 17 1.46 -1.26 -1.03
CA ALA A 17 1.89 -2.10 0.10
C ALA A 17 0.93 -1.99 1.29
N ARG A 18 0.44 -0.79 1.64
CA ARG A 18 -0.55 -0.60 2.70
C ARG A 18 -1.92 -1.18 2.34
N PHE A 19 -2.31 -1.06 1.08
CA PHE A 19 -3.53 -1.69 0.59
C PHE A 19 -3.47 -3.21 0.80
N ILE A 20 -2.39 -3.85 0.36
CA ILE A 20 -2.15 -5.30 0.53
C ILE A 20 -2.09 -5.68 2.02
N PHE A 21 -1.41 -4.89 2.84
CA PHE A 21 -1.36 -5.11 4.29
C PHE A 21 -2.75 -5.11 4.91
N ASN A 22 -3.55 -4.07 4.65
CA ASN A 22 -4.87 -3.92 5.24
C ASN A 22 -5.85 -5.00 4.76
N SER A 23 -5.83 -5.33 3.46
CA SER A 23 -6.66 -6.41 2.91
C SER A 23 -6.25 -7.78 3.47
N THR A 24 -4.95 -8.05 3.61
CA THR A 24 -4.47 -9.29 4.23
C THR A 24 -4.94 -9.41 5.67
N LYS A 25 -4.80 -8.36 6.47
CA LYS A 25 -5.30 -8.35 7.87
C LYS A 25 -6.81 -8.58 7.95
N LYS A 26 -7.58 -8.06 6.99
CA LYS A 26 -9.04 -8.20 6.94
C LYS A 26 -9.49 -9.61 6.55
N TYR A 27 -8.89 -10.20 5.52
CA TYR A 27 -9.35 -11.44 4.91
C TYR A 27 -8.56 -12.68 5.32
N MET A 28 -7.37 -12.50 5.85
CA MET A 28 -6.48 -13.56 6.34
C MET A 28 -5.89 -13.14 7.70
N PRO A 29 -6.71 -13.01 8.76
CA PRO A 29 -6.28 -12.47 10.06
C PRO A 29 -5.16 -13.29 10.74
N ASP A 30 -5.05 -14.57 10.39
CA ASP A 30 -4.01 -15.47 10.92
C ASP A 30 -2.64 -15.27 10.24
N LEU A 31 -2.60 -14.51 9.15
CA LEU A 31 -1.35 -14.14 8.50
C LEU A 31 -0.94 -12.74 8.95
N ASN A 32 0.28 -12.61 9.45
CA ASN A 32 0.81 -11.34 9.94
C ASN A 32 1.86 -10.78 8.97
N PRO A 33 1.48 -9.95 7.98
CA PRO A 33 2.42 -9.39 7.03
C PRO A 33 3.28 -8.32 7.68
N ASP A 34 4.56 -8.27 7.29
CA ASP A 34 5.49 -7.21 7.66
C ASP A 34 5.69 -6.23 6.50
N LEU A 35 5.58 -4.93 6.77
CA LEU A 35 5.87 -3.88 5.81
C LEU A 35 7.35 -3.50 5.85
N VAL A 36 8.08 -3.77 4.78
CA VAL A 36 9.49 -3.41 4.65
C VAL A 36 9.63 -2.14 3.81
N TYR A 37 10.11 -1.05 4.42
CA TYR A 37 10.17 0.30 3.83
C TYR A 37 11.49 0.61 3.10
N ARG A 38 12.15 -0.35 2.53
CA ARG A 38 13.28 -0.12 1.64
C ARG A 38 12.97 -0.63 0.23
N LEU A 39 13.70 -0.15 -0.75
CA LEU A 39 13.46 -0.48 -2.16
C LEU A 39 13.64 -1.98 -2.43
N ASP A 40 14.72 -2.57 -1.92
CA ASP A 40 15.02 -3.99 -2.01
C ASP A 40 16.13 -4.36 -1.02
N ARG A 41 16.53 -5.63 -1.02
CA ARG A 41 17.67 -6.15 -0.28
C ARG A 41 18.97 -5.64 -0.88
N PHE A 42 20.04 -5.53 -0.09
CA PHE A 42 21.36 -5.10 -0.55
C PHE A 42 21.93 -6.08 -1.58
N GLY A 43 22.37 -5.56 -2.74
CA GLY A 43 22.97 -6.34 -3.83
C GLY A 43 22.01 -7.31 -4.52
N ARG A 44 20.71 -7.24 -4.26
CA ARG A 44 19.68 -8.11 -4.83
C ARG A 44 18.57 -7.30 -5.45
N GLY A 45 17.86 -7.88 -6.39
CA GLY A 45 16.74 -7.26 -7.07
C GLY A 45 15.51 -8.16 -7.04
N GLY A 46 14.41 -7.66 -7.61
CA GLY A 46 13.18 -8.40 -7.83
C GLY A 46 12.48 -7.89 -9.07
N HIS A 47 11.53 -8.67 -9.58
CA HIS A 47 10.80 -8.34 -10.81
C HIS A 47 9.94 -7.07 -10.71
N HIS A 48 9.69 -6.55 -9.50
CA HIS A 48 9.01 -5.27 -9.27
C HIS A 48 9.87 -4.06 -9.66
N ARG A 49 11.21 -4.16 -9.60
CA ARG A 49 12.10 -3.02 -9.83
C ARG A 49 11.97 -2.37 -11.21
N PRO A 50 11.98 -3.09 -12.33
CA PRO A 50 11.80 -2.47 -13.64
C PRO A 50 10.50 -1.66 -13.75
N PHE A 51 9.43 -2.11 -13.10
CA PHE A 51 8.17 -1.38 -13.05
C PHE A 51 8.30 -0.10 -12.21
N ASN A 52 8.95 -0.17 -11.06
CA ASN A 52 9.19 1.01 -10.22
C ASN A 52 10.09 2.04 -10.92
N ASP A 53 11.10 1.59 -11.68
CA ASP A 53 12.01 2.47 -12.42
C ASP A 53 11.26 3.23 -13.52
N LEU A 54 10.20 2.65 -14.07
CA LEU A 54 9.28 3.29 -15.02
C LEU A 54 8.14 4.09 -14.35
N GLY A 55 8.12 4.20 -13.02
CA GLY A 55 7.11 4.97 -12.26
C GLY A 55 5.84 4.20 -11.90
N TYR A 56 5.74 2.91 -12.25
CA TYR A 56 4.60 2.09 -11.85
C TYR A 56 4.70 1.63 -10.41
N ALA A 57 3.54 1.46 -9.76
CA ALA A 57 3.46 0.84 -8.46
C ALA A 57 3.85 -0.64 -8.55
N GLY A 58 4.77 -1.06 -7.71
CA GLY A 58 5.19 -2.46 -7.64
C GLY A 58 5.73 -2.78 -6.25
N VAL A 59 5.35 -3.94 -5.73
CA VAL A 59 5.83 -4.47 -4.46
C VAL A 59 6.30 -5.91 -4.64
N ARG A 60 7.15 -6.37 -3.74
CA ARG A 60 7.55 -7.76 -3.64
C ARG A 60 6.88 -8.39 -2.42
N ILE A 61 6.22 -9.52 -2.63
CA ILE A 61 5.71 -10.39 -1.55
C ILE A 61 6.67 -11.56 -1.42
N MET A 62 7.14 -11.83 -0.20
CA MET A 62 8.11 -12.88 0.08
C MET A 62 8.01 -13.33 1.53
N GLU A 63 8.64 -14.43 1.86
CA GLU A 63 8.83 -14.82 3.26
C GLU A 63 9.76 -13.83 3.98
N THR A 64 9.46 -13.55 5.26
CA THR A 64 10.23 -12.61 6.09
C THR A 64 11.61 -13.15 6.42
N ASN A 65 11.71 -14.46 6.69
CA ASN A 65 12.94 -15.14 7.09
C ASN A 65 13.35 -16.16 6.01
N GLU A 66 14.08 -15.70 4.99
CA GLU A 66 14.56 -16.56 3.90
C GLU A 66 15.57 -17.61 4.41
N ASN A 67 15.44 -18.84 3.94
CA ASN A 67 16.43 -19.88 4.17
C ASN A 67 17.52 -19.85 3.09
N TYR A 68 18.65 -19.23 3.38
CA TYR A 68 19.74 -19.05 2.42
C TYR A 68 20.43 -20.36 2.02
N ASN A 69 20.26 -21.44 2.77
CA ASN A 69 20.79 -22.75 2.38
C ASN A 69 19.98 -23.38 1.23
N ARG A 70 18.75 -22.90 1.02
CA ARG A 70 17.81 -23.38 -0.01
C ARG A 70 17.73 -22.48 -1.23
N GLN A 71 18.29 -21.27 -1.18
CA GLN A 71 18.11 -20.25 -2.20
C GLN A 71 19.41 -20.03 -2.97
N HIS A 72 19.39 -20.17 -4.31
CA HIS A 72 20.53 -19.97 -5.21
C HIS A 72 21.76 -20.80 -4.82
N GLN A 73 21.54 -22.01 -4.31
CA GLN A 73 22.58 -22.94 -3.89
C GLN A 73 22.59 -24.17 -4.79
N ASP A 74 23.79 -24.71 -5.09
CA ASP A 74 23.93 -26.03 -5.69
C ASP A 74 23.40 -27.10 -4.73
N ILE A 75 22.76 -28.13 -5.29
CA ILE A 75 22.23 -29.24 -4.51
C ILE A 75 23.41 -30.04 -3.97
N ARG A 76 23.60 -30.02 -2.66
CA ARG A 76 24.67 -30.75 -1.95
C ARG A 76 24.34 -30.96 -0.49
N ILE A 77 25.09 -31.85 0.14
CA ILE A 77 25.12 -32.00 1.58
C ILE A 77 26.56 -31.68 2.02
N GLU A 78 26.68 -30.73 2.93
CA GLU A 78 27.95 -30.30 3.48
C GLU A 78 27.80 -30.10 4.99
N ASN A 79 28.67 -30.74 5.78
CA ASN A 79 28.60 -30.73 7.24
C ASN A 79 27.22 -31.10 7.81
N ASN A 80 26.56 -32.10 7.25
CA ASN A 80 25.20 -32.56 7.56
C ASN A 80 24.08 -31.51 7.27
N VAL A 81 24.38 -30.40 6.58
CA VAL A 81 23.40 -29.39 6.14
C VAL A 81 23.04 -29.66 4.67
N LYS A 82 21.76 -29.71 4.38
CA LYS A 82 21.22 -29.81 3.01
C LYS A 82 21.14 -28.44 2.38
N TYR A 83 21.78 -28.27 1.23
CA TYR A 83 21.71 -27.08 0.38
C TYR A 83 20.93 -27.39 -0.88
N GLY A 84 20.45 -26.29 -1.51
CA GLY A 84 19.81 -26.36 -2.82
C GLY A 84 18.31 -26.18 -2.78
N ASP A 85 17.79 -25.73 -3.91
CA ASP A 85 16.37 -25.47 -4.15
C ASP A 85 15.69 -26.78 -4.56
N VAL A 86 15.26 -27.55 -3.57
CA VAL A 86 14.63 -28.85 -3.73
C VAL A 86 13.27 -28.90 -3.03
N ILE A 87 12.38 -29.75 -3.54
CA ILE A 87 10.97 -29.81 -3.15
C ILE A 87 10.75 -30.14 -1.67
N ASP A 88 11.63 -30.90 -1.05
CA ASP A 88 11.56 -31.25 0.39
C ASP A 88 11.80 -30.02 1.31
N GLY A 89 12.28 -28.90 0.75
CA GLY A 89 12.44 -27.64 1.44
C GLY A 89 11.24 -26.70 1.31
N VAL A 90 10.16 -27.08 0.62
CA VAL A 90 9.01 -26.24 0.35
C VAL A 90 7.90 -26.49 1.38
N ASP A 91 7.49 -25.45 2.08
CA ASP A 91 6.27 -25.45 2.89
C ASP A 91 5.06 -25.10 2.01
N PHE A 92 4.33 -26.12 1.55
CA PHE A 92 3.19 -25.97 0.67
C PHE A 92 2.01 -25.23 1.31
N GLU A 93 1.80 -25.33 2.62
CA GLU A 93 0.77 -24.56 3.31
C GLU A 93 1.13 -23.07 3.36
N TYR A 94 2.41 -22.76 3.51
CA TYR A 94 2.87 -21.36 3.43
C TYR A 94 2.76 -20.81 2.01
N VAL A 95 3.15 -21.58 0.99
CA VAL A 95 2.96 -21.22 -0.43
C VAL A 95 1.49 -20.94 -0.74
N LYS A 96 0.59 -21.80 -0.28
CA LYS A 96 -0.86 -21.60 -0.40
C LYS A 96 -1.31 -20.28 0.24
N LYS A 97 -0.83 -19.95 1.44
CA LYS A 97 -1.15 -18.67 2.09
C LYS A 97 -0.67 -17.47 1.28
N LEU A 98 0.56 -17.47 0.80
CA LEU A 98 1.09 -16.40 -0.04
C LEU A 98 0.34 -16.27 -1.38
N THR A 99 -0.03 -17.40 -1.99
CA THR A 99 -0.87 -17.41 -3.19
C THR A 99 -2.25 -16.82 -2.93
N SER A 100 -2.85 -17.14 -1.78
CA SER A 100 -4.14 -16.57 -1.37
C SER A 100 -4.06 -15.05 -1.15
N VAL A 101 -2.98 -14.53 -0.56
CA VAL A 101 -2.74 -13.08 -0.45
C VAL A 101 -2.77 -12.42 -1.84
N ASN A 102 -2.04 -13.00 -2.79
CA ASN A 102 -2.01 -12.47 -4.16
C ASN A 102 -3.40 -12.53 -4.82
N ALA A 103 -4.10 -13.67 -4.73
CA ALA A 103 -5.43 -13.84 -5.34
C ALA A 103 -6.46 -12.86 -4.76
N ILE A 104 -6.50 -12.70 -3.43
CA ILE A 104 -7.40 -11.75 -2.75
C ILE A 104 -7.11 -10.32 -3.23
N ASN A 105 -5.85 -9.92 -3.25
CA ASN A 105 -5.49 -8.56 -3.63
C ASN A 105 -5.75 -8.27 -5.11
N LEU A 106 -5.51 -9.23 -6.00
CA LEU A 106 -5.87 -9.09 -7.42
C LEU A 106 -7.38 -8.94 -7.60
N ALA A 107 -8.18 -9.74 -6.90
CA ALA A 107 -9.64 -9.66 -6.95
C ALA A 107 -10.15 -8.31 -6.41
N LEU A 108 -9.60 -7.83 -5.30
CA LEU A 108 -9.95 -6.54 -4.71
C LEU A 108 -9.58 -5.39 -5.65
N LEU A 109 -8.36 -5.37 -6.19
CA LEU A 109 -7.90 -4.32 -7.12
C LEU A 109 -8.72 -4.31 -8.42
N ALA A 110 -9.09 -5.50 -8.94
CA ALA A 110 -9.96 -5.61 -10.11
C ALA A 110 -11.39 -5.13 -9.85
N SER A 111 -11.84 -5.16 -8.60
CA SER A 111 -13.19 -4.71 -8.18
C SER A 111 -13.19 -3.28 -7.63
N SER A 112 -12.03 -2.72 -7.38
CA SER A 112 -11.87 -1.37 -6.83
C SER A 112 -12.10 -0.31 -7.90
N PRO A 113 -12.73 0.82 -7.55
CA PRO A 113 -12.81 1.97 -8.44
C PRO A 113 -11.42 2.62 -8.61
N PRO A 114 -11.24 3.47 -9.66
CA PRO A 114 -10.04 4.30 -9.74
C PRO A 114 -9.95 5.29 -8.55
N PRO A 115 -8.74 5.65 -8.09
CA PRO A 115 -8.59 6.68 -7.07
C PRO A 115 -9.02 8.05 -7.59
N PRO A 116 -9.40 8.99 -6.70
CA PRO A 116 -9.69 10.37 -7.10
C PRO A 116 -8.44 11.00 -7.72
N GLN A 117 -8.63 11.84 -8.73
CA GLN A 117 -7.53 12.50 -9.44
C GLN A 117 -7.30 13.92 -8.94
N ASN A 118 -6.11 14.46 -9.18
CA ASN A 118 -5.74 15.84 -8.87
C ASN A 118 -5.98 16.23 -7.40
N LEU A 119 -5.73 15.27 -6.48
CA LEU A 119 -5.89 15.52 -5.06
C LEU A 119 -4.91 16.59 -4.58
N LYS A 120 -5.45 17.65 -4.01
CA LYS A 120 -4.73 18.79 -3.44
C LYS A 120 -5.08 18.96 -1.97
N ILE A 121 -4.14 19.54 -1.20
CA ILE A 121 -4.28 19.80 0.22
C ILE A 121 -4.09 21.29 0.53
N GLY A 122 -4.87 21.82 1.45
CA GLY A 122 -4.80 23.21 1.93
C GLY A 122 -4.92 23.28 3.44
N GLY A 123 -4.91 24.52 3.98
CA GLY A 123 -4.97 24.72 5.43
C GLY A 123 -3.59 24.82 6.11
N ILE A 124 -2.57 25.26 5.37
CA ILE A 124 -1.14 25.25 5.81
C ILE A 124 -0.89 26.03 7.10
N VAL A 125 -1.68 27.08 7.38
CA VAL A 125 -1.60 27.91 8.60
C VAL A 125 -2.94 28.01 9.32
N GLU A 126 -3.79 27.01 9.13
CA GLU A 126 -5.13 26.94 9.70
C GLU A 126 -5.23 25.76 10.69
N PRO A 127 -6.19 25.80 11.63
CA PRO A 127 -6.42 24.71 12.56
C PRO A 127 -7.15 23.50 11.92
N SER A 128 -7.41 23.56 10.62
CA SER A 128 -8.18 22.57 9.87
C SER A 128 -7.50 22.26 8.54
N VAL A 129 -7.62 21.03 8.07
CA VAL A 129 -7.08 20.59 6.78
C VAL A 129 -8.19 20.59 5.72
N LYS A 130 -7.89 21.17 4.56
CA LYS A 130 -8.80 21.23 3.41
C LYS A 130 -8.31 20.33 2.29
N PHE A 131 -9.23 19.68 1.59
CA PHE A 131 -8.95 18.82 0.44
C PHE A 131 -9.78 19.24 -0.76
N LYS A 132 -9.19 19.12 -1.95
CA LYS A 132 -9.89 19.24 -3.24
C LYS A 132 -9.39 18.17 -4.19
N TRP A 133 -10.29 17.60 -5.00
CA TRP A 133 -9.98 16.58 -6.00
C TRP A 133 -11.01 16.61 -7.13
N ASP A 134 -10.74 15.93 -8.22
CA ASP A 134 -11.70 15.73 -9.28
C ASP A 134 -12.65 14.58 -8.92
N LEU A 135 -13.94 14.77 -9.17
CA LEU A 135 -14.92 13.69 -9.02
C LEU A 135 -14.62 12.56 -9.99
N ASN A 136 -14.73 11.35 -9.48
CA ASN A 136 -14.70 10.17 -10.33
C ASN A 136 -15.89 10.16 -11.29
N LEU A 137 -15.69 9.66 -12.51
CA LEU A 137 -16.71 9.60 -13.56
C LEU A 137 -17.52 8.30 -13.54
N GLU A 138 -17.10 7.31 -12.78
CA GLU A 138 -17.74 6.00 -12.66
C GLU A 138 -19.10 6.14 -11.95
N ASN A 139 -20.14 5.59 -12.57
CA ASN A 139 -21.53 5.69 -12.09
C ASN A 139 -21.81 4.88 -10.80
N ASP A 140 -20.89 4.06 -10.38
CA ASP A 140 -21.04 3.20 -9.20
C ASP A 140 -20.34 3.75 -7.95
N ILE A 141 -19.72 4.92 -8.03
CA ILE A 141 -19.15 5.62 -6.87
C ILE A 141 -20.29 6.08 -5.95
N ILE A 142 -20.15 5.78 -4.66
CA ILE A 142 -21.10 6.20 -3.62
C ILE A 142 -20.51 7.25 -2.66
N GLY A 143 -19.21 7.54 -2.76
CA GLY A 143 -18.53 8.53 -1.94
C GLY A 143 -17.05 8.32 -1.87
N TYR A 144 -16.45 9.02 -0.94
CA TYR A 144 -15.01 9.00 -0.67
C TYR A 144 -14.76 8.71 0.81
N LYS A 145 -13.53 8.29 1.11
CA LYS A 145 -13.07 8.11 2.47
C LYS A 145 -11.69 8.74 2.64
N ILE A 146 -11.58 9.65 3.61
CA ILE A 146 -10.33 10.29 3.97
C ILE A 146 -9.64 9.43 5.00
N TYR A 147 -8.36 9.15 4.81
CA TYR A 147 -7.49 8.48 5.75
C TYR A 147 -6.41 9.44 6.23
N TRP A 148 -6.07 9.37 7.51
CA TRP A 148 -4.91 10.09 8.01
C TRP A 148 -4.18 9.30 9.10
N ARG A 149 -2.91 9.62 9.28
CA ARG A 149 -2.03 9.02 10.26
C ARG A 149 -1.01 10.04 10.74
N LYS A 150 -0.51 9.86 11.93
CA LYS A 150 0.63 10.66 12.42
C LYS A 150 1.82 10.49 11.49
N THR A 151 2.65 11.52 11.37
CA THR A 151 3.87 11.47 10.55
C THR A 151 4.87 10.40 11.01
N SER A 152 4.78 9.95 12.27
CA SER A 152 5.58 8.86 12.85
C SER A 152 4.99 7.46 12.66
N SER A 153 3.75 7.34 12.16
CA SER A 153 3.07 6.06 11.99
C SER A 153 3.25 5.50 10.58
N ALA A 154 3.44 4.19 10.48
CA ALA A 154 3.57 3.49 9.21
C ALA A 154 2.22 3.23 8.53
N ASN A 155 1.16 2.98 9.32
CA ASN A 155 -0.16 2.59 8.87
C ASN A 155 -1.21 3.68 9.12
N TRP A 156 -2.29 3.67 8.34
CA TRP A 156 -3.43 4.56 8.54
C TRP A 156 -4.08 4.30 9.89
N GLU A 157 -4.23 5.35 10.71
CA GLU A 157 -4.75 5.25 12.08
C GLU A 157 -6.19 5.71 12.17
N PHE A 158 -6.57 6.65 11.32
CA PHE A 158 -7.88 7.29 11.35
C PHE A 158 -8.50 7.29 9.97
N SER A 159 -9.83 7.32 9.92
CA SER A 159 -10.55 7.47 8.67
C SER A 159 -11.92 8.12 8.87
N LYS A 160 -12.42 8.76 7.82
CA LYS A 160 -13.76 9.37 7.77
C LYS A 160 -14.39 9.16 6.41
N SER A 161 -15.55 8.50 6.39
CA SER A 161 -16.36 8.37 5.17
C SER A 161 -17.11 9.68 4.94
N ILE A 162 -17.16 10.09 3.67
CA ILE A 162 -17.84 11.30 3.18
C ILE A 162 -18.63 10.94 1.92
N GLY A 163 -19.60 11.77 1.57
CA GLY A 163 -20.43 11.57 0.38
C GLY A 163 -19.70 11.83 -0.94
N ILE A 164 -20.48 11.92 -2.02
CA ILE A 164 -19.98 12.33 -3.34
C ILE A 164 -19.75 13.83 -3.33
N VAL A 165 -18.56 14.24 -2.99
CA VAL A 165 -18.09 15.63 -2.92
C VAL A 165 -16.71 15.71 -3.55
N ASN A 166 -16.32 16.89 -4.02
CA ASN A 166 -15.00 17.16 -4.60
C ASN A 166 -14.12 18.05 -3.71
N GLU A 167 -14.62 18.40 -2.54
CA GLU A 167 -13.86 19.11 -1.51
C GLU A 167 -14.37 18.73 -0.12
N TYR A 168 -13.49 18.79 0.86
CA TYR A 168 -13.83 18.51 2.25
C TYR A 168 -12.86 19.18 3.21
N THR A 169 -13.38 19.61 4.38
CA THR A 169 -12.57 20.17 5.47
C THR A 169 -12.61 19.23 6.67
N LEU A 170 -11.45 18.79 7.14
CA LEU A 170 -11.29 18.12 8.42
C LEU A 170 -10.98 19.17 9.48
N GLU A 171 -11.98 19.44 10.31
CA GLU A 171 -11.89 20.43 11.38
C GLU A 171 -11.00 19.95 12.54
N ASN A 172 -10.26 20.87 13.14
CA ASN A 172 -9.41 20.65 14.30
C ASN A 172 -8.28 19.62 14.07
N ILE A 173 -7.83 19.49 12.83
CA ILE A 173 -6.68 18.65 12.44
C ILE A 173 -5.62 19.56 11.85
N ILE A 174 -4.44 19.62 12.51
CA ILE A 174 -3.30 20.44 12.04
C ILE A 174 -2.53 19.65 11.00
N ILE A 175 -2.36 20.22 9.82
CA ILE A 175 -1.74 19.57 8.65
C ILE A 175 -0.34 19.02 8.94
N ASP A 176 0.48 19.74 9.72
CA ASP A 176 1.88 19.40 9.96
C ASP A 176 2.09 18.10 10.75
N ASN A 177 1.08 17.67 11.50
CA ASN A 177 1.18 16.50 12.38
C ASN A 177 0.80 15.19 11.69
N TYR A 178 0.22 15.24 10.50
CA TYR A 178 -0.38 14.08 9.85
C TYR A 178 -0.02 13.97 8.37
N LEU A 179 -0.10 12.77 7.88
CA LEU A 179 -0.11 12.41 6.46
C LEU A 179 -1.52 11.99 6.08
N PHE A 180 -1.95 12.32 4.86
CA PHE A 180 -3.33 12.17 4.41
C PHE A 180 -3.42 11.40 3.10
N SER A 181 -4.54 10.72 2.90
CA SER A 181 -4.90 10.08 1.65
C SER A 181 -6.41 10.09 1.48
N ILE A 182 -6.88 10.03 0.24
CA ILE A 182 -8.29 9.84 -0.07
C ILE A 182 -8.44 8.63 -0.98
N VAL A 183 -9.49 7.86 -0.75
CA VAL A 183 -9.93 6.77 -1.61
C VAL A 183 -11.35 7.03 -2.10
N SER A 184 -11.68 6.60 -3.31
CA SER A 184 -13.05 6.48 -3.78
C SER A 184 -13.66 5.17 -3.29
N VAL A 185 -14.98 5.15 -3.10
CA VAL A 185 -15.72 3.96 -2.63
C VAL A 185 -16.87 3.68 -3.59
N ASN A 186 -16.98 2.45 -4.09
CA ASN A 186 -18.05 2.07 -4.97
C ASN A 186 -19.24 1.42 -4.22
N LYS A 187 -20.34 1.20 -4.93
CA LYS A 187 -21.60 0.62 -4.39
C LYS A 187 -21.45 -0.75 -3.73
N ASN A 188 -20.41 -1.49 -4.07
CA ASN A 188 -20.10 -2.80 -3.46
C ASN A 188 -19.23 -2.66 -2.21
N GLY A 189 -18.85 -1.43 -1.83
CA GLY A 189 -18.00 -1.15 -0.68
C GLY A 189 -16.51 -1.39 -0.92
N PHE A 190 -16.09 -1.56 -2.18
CA PHE A 190 -14.66 -1.61 -2.50
C PHE A 190 -14.06 -0.21 -2.54
N GLU A 191 -12.90 -0.08 -1.93
CA GLU A 191 -12.11 1.15 -1.88
C GLU A 191 -11.01 1.12 -2.96
N SER A 192 -10.71 2.26 -3.55
CA SER A 192 -9.55 2.41 -4.44
C SER A 192 -8.23 2.23 -3.68
N VAL A 193 -7.12 2.17 -4.41
CA VAL A 193 -5.80 2.41 -3.80
C VAL A 193 -5.75 3.84 -3.23
N TYR A 194 -4.89 4.02 -2.24
CA TYR A 194 -4.72 5.31 -1.55
C TYR A 194 -4.10 6.36 -2.47
N GLU A 195 -4.79 7.47 -2.68
CA GLU A 195 -4.25 8.64 -3.39
C GLU A 195 -3.67 9.64 -2.39
N PHE A 196 -2.45 10.09 -2.66
CA PHE A 196 -1.73 11.04 -1.83
C PHE A 196 -1.79 12.45 -2.44
N PRO A 197 -1.99 13.51 -1.65
CA PRO A 197 -1.99 14.88 -2.19
C PRO A 197 -0.68 15.20 -2.93
N SER A 198 -0.79 15.59 -4.18
CA SER A 198 0.34 15.89 -5.06
C SER A 198 0.66 17.38 -5.14
N ASP A 199 -0.24 18.23 -4.68
CA ASP A 199 -0.13 19.69 -4.77
C ASP A 199 -0.85 20.34 -3.58
N THR A 200 -0.61 21.64 -3.41
CA THR A 200 -1.26 22.49 -2.38
C THR A 200 -2.12 23.56 -3.00
N PHE A 201 -3.12 24.01 -2.24
CA PHE A 201 -3.90 25.21 -2.57
C PHE A 201 -4.07 26.10 -1.33
N ARG A 202 -4.37 27.37 -1.57
CA ARG A 202 -4.65 28.37 -0.52
C ARG A 202 -6.15 28.56 -0.34
#